data_82a2da7f9b74b5f91b6e5aaafcb0575c
#
_entry.id   82a2da7f9b74b5f91b6e5aaafcb0575c
#
_cell.length_a   1.000
_cell.length_b   1.000
_cell.length_c   1.000
_cell.angle_alpha   90.00
_cell.angle_beta   90.00
_cell.angle_gamma   90.00
#
_symmetry.space_group_name_H-M   'P 1'
#
loop_
_entity.id
_entity.type
_entity.pdbx_description
1 polymer ?
#
loop_
_entity_poly.entity_id
_entity_poly.type
_entity_poly.pdbx_seq_one_letter_code
_entity_poly.pdbx_strand_id
1 'polypeptide(L)'
;MNIDRRDPPRTFEVGISGITLAHCADVRLEPDEMVTFVGPGEREYDVTRKSWGYYATPSLGGRLLANGFRAALVRNIDTRQCFVVIVDMQKTQEWFAYNDMEQLEFILWLDELDAE
;
A
#
# COMPACT_ATOMS: atom_id res chain seq x y z
N MET A 1 -6.76 8.34 -19.42
CA MET A 1 -7.11 7.93 -18.04
C MET A 1 -8.61 8.08 -17.83
N ASN A 2 -9.18 7.13 -17.10
CA ASN A 2 -10.60 7.17 -16.77
C ASN A 2 -10.78 6.80 -15.30
N ILE A 3 -11.55 7.61 -14.56
CA ILE A 3 -11.85 7.36 -13.15
C ILE A 3 -13.35 7.14 -13.02
N ASP A 4 -13.74 5.92 -12.62
CA ASP A 4 -15.14 5.58 -12.38
C ASP A 4 -15.39 5.58 -10.88
N ARG A 5 -16.07 6.62 -10.41
CA ARG A 5 -16.41 6.72 -8.99
C ARG A 5 -17.58 5.82 -8.68
N ARG A 6 -17.52 5.18 -7.51
CA ARG A 6 -18.63 4.38 -7.01
C ARG A 6 -19.37 5.18 -5.94
N ASP A 7 -20.57 5.60 -6.25
CA ASP A 7 -21.39 6.40 -5.34
C ASP A 7 -22.80 5.79 -5.29
N PRO A 8 -23.16 5.11 -4.19
CA PRO A 8 -22.36 4.93 -2.99
C PRO A 8 -21.20 3.94 -3.19
N PRO A 9 -20.15 4.02 -2.38
CA PRO A 9 -19.04 3.05 -2.47
C PRO A 9 -19.51 1.63 -2.21
N ARG A 10 -18.86 0.65 -2.85
CA ARG A 10 -19.10 -0.75 -2.55
C ARG A 10 -18.37 -1.07 -1.24
N THR A 11 -19.10 -1.63 -0.26
CA THR A 11 -18.51 -1.99 1.03
C THR A 11 -18.42 -3.49 1.19
N PHE A 12 -17.39 -3.96 1.87
CA PHE A 12 -17.20 -5.37 2.17
C PHE A 12 -16.26 -5.50 3.35
N GLU A 13 -16.32 -6.64 4.03
CA GLU A 13 -15.46 -6.90 5.19
C GLU A 13 -14.28 -7.75 4.78
N VAL A 14 -13.13 -7.44 5.36
CA VAL A 14 -11.90 -8.19 5.16
C VAL A 14 -11.20 -8.39 6.50
N GLY A 15 -10.29 -9.37 6.52
CA GLY A 15 -9.42 -9.61 7.67
C GLY A 15 -10.12 -10.36 8.80
N ILE A 16 -9.33 -10.70 9.81
CA ILE A 16 -9.78 -11.50 10.94
C ILE A 16 -10.71 -10.66 11.81
N SER A 17 -10.42 -9.39 11.99
CA SER A 17 -11.19 -8.51 12.85
C SER A 17 -12.42 -7.92 12.18
N GLY A 18 -12.66 -8.24 10.91
CA GLY A 18 -13.86 -7.76 10.20
C GLY A 18 -13.79 -6.29 9.85
N ILE A 19 -12.68 -5.86 9.28
CA ILE A 19 -12.51 -4.46 8.85
C ILE A 19 -13.39 -4.23 7.62
N THR A 20 -14.19 -3.15 7.64
CA THR A 20 -15.02 -2.77 6.50
C THR A 20 -14.23 -1.85 5.59
N LEU A 21 -14.10 -2.24 4.32
CA LEU A 21 -13.50 -1.41 3.28
C LEU A 21 -14.60 -0.80 2.41
N ALA A 22 -14.37 0.41 1.96
CA ALA A 22 -15.24 1.11 1.01
C ALA A 22 -14.48 1.23 -0.31
N HIS A 23 -14.95 0.53 -1.32
CA HIS A 23 -14.36 0.61 -2.66
C HIS A 23 -14.94 1.82 -3.38
N CYS A 24 -14.15 2.88 -3.49
CA CYS A 24 -14.65 4.19 -3.88
C CYS A 24 -14.56 4.48 -5.36
N ALA A 25 -13.62 3.86 -6.07
CA ALA A 25 -13.43 4.16 -7.49
C ALA A 25 -12.60 3.08 -8.17
N ASP A 26 -12.79 2.97 -9.48
CA ASP A 26 -11.89 2.21 -10.36
C ASP A 26 -11.12 3.23 -11.20
N VAL A 27 -9.81 3.08 -11.25
CA VAL A 27 -8.96 3.97 -12.04
C VAL A 27 -8.36 3.17 -13.19
N ARG A 28 -8.62 3.62 -14.43
CA ARG A 28 -8.11 2.97 -15.65
C ARG A 28 -7.04 3.85 -16.26
N LEU A 29 -5.81 3.34 -16.29
CA LEU A 29 -4.66 4.06 -16.81
C LEU A 29 -4.23 3.46 -18.14
N GLU A 30 -3.81 4.33 -19.06
CA GLU A 30 -3.07 3.91 -20.24
C GLU A 30 -1.59 3.75 -19.86
N PRO A 31 -0.79 3.06 -20.70
CA PRO A 31 0.65 2.96 -20.42
C PRO A 31 1.29 4.34 -20.24
N ASP A 32 2.16 4.44 -19.24
CA ASP A 32 2.90 5.66 -18.90
C ASP A 32 2.04 6.77 -18.29
N GLU A 33 0.84 6.41 -17.83
CA GLU A 33 0.05 7.30 -17.00
C GLU A 33 0.24 6.96 -15.52
N MET A 34 0.20 7.98 -14.68
CA MET A 34 0.48 7.87 -13.25
C MET A 34 -0.63 8.50 -12.44
N VAL A 35 -0.94 7.91 -11.29
CA VAL A 35 -1.81 8.53 -10.29
C VAL A 35 -1.05 8.70 -8.99
N THR A 36 -1.45 9.69 -8.21
CA THR A 36 -0.85 9.98 -6.92
C THR A 36 -1.92 9.87 -5.84
N PHE A 37 -1.59 9.09 -4.80
CA PHE A 37 -2.40 9.04 -3.60
C PHE A 37 -1.81 10.03 -2.61
N VAL A 38 -2.64 10.94 -2.10
CA VAL A 38 -2.21 12.00 -1.20
C VAL A 38 -2.74 11.70 0.20
N GLY A 39 -1.83 11.57 1.14
CA GLY A 39 -2.17 11.25 2.51
C GLY A 39 -2.03 12.46 3.43
N PRO A 40 -2.11 12.22 4.75
CA PRO A 40 -1.98 13.30 5.73
C PRO A 40 -0.66 14.05 5.56
N GLY A 41 -0.68 15.38 5.70
CA GLY A 41 0.50 16.21 5.56
C GLY A 41 0.94 16.36 4.12
N GLU A 42 0.05 16.12 3.16
CA GLU A 42 0.34 16.23 1.72
C GLU A 42 1.46 15.28 1.27
N ARG A 43 1.66 14.19 1.98
CA ARG A 43 2.65 13.19 1.59
C ARG A 43 2.07 12.29 0.51
N GLU A 44 2.89 11.96 -0.48
CA GLU A 44 2.43 11.38 -1.73
C GLU A 44 2.98 9.99 -1.96
N TYR A 45 2.15 9.16 -2.59
CA TYR A 45 2.54 7.83 -3.04
C TYR A 45 2.00 7.62 -4.44
N ASP A 46 2.89 7.44 -5.43
CA ASP A 46 2.52 7.36 -6.84
C ASP A 46 2.57 5.94 -7.36
N VAL A 47 1.67 5.64 -8.28
CA VAL A 47 1.66 4.36 -9.01
C VAL A 47 1.54 4.66 -10.48
N THR A 48 2.41 4.04 -11.29
CA THR A 48 2.43 4.21 -12.75
C THR A 48 2.05 2.91 -13.43
N ARG A 49 1.19 3.01 -14.44
CA ARG A 49 0.94 1.87 -15.33
C ARG A 49 1.98 1.84 -16.44
N LYS A 50 2.49 0.65 -16.72
CA LYS A 50 3.35 0.38 -17.87
C LYS A 50 2.66 -0.67 -18.75
N SER A 51 3.15 -0.83 -19.97
CA SER A 51 2.60 -1.85 -20.86
C SER A 51 2.72 -3.27 -20.28
N TRP A 52 3.71 -3.48 -19.41
CA TRP A 52 3.97 -4.79 -18.78
C TRP A 52 3.36 -4.92 -17.39
N GLY A 53 2.69 -3.87 -16.85
CA GLY A 53 2.10 -3.94 -15.52
C GLY A 53 2.14 -2.60 -14.81
N TYR A 54 2.37 -2.65 -13.50
CA TYR A 54 2.39 -1.46 -12.65
C TYR A 54 3.66 -1.43 -11.83
N TYR A 55 4.11 -0.23 -11.47
CA TYR A 55 5.17 -0.12 -10.49
C TYR A 55 4.89 1.04 -9.54
N ALA A 56 5.35 0.88 -8.29
CA ALA A 56 5.35 1.94 -7.31
C ALA A 56 6.46 2.91 -7.69
N THR A 57 6.07 4.10 -8.10
CA THR A 57 6.99 5.05 -8.73
C THR A 57 8.08 5.56 -7.80
N PRO A 58 7.81 5.84 -6.48
CA PRO A 58 8.89 6.32 -5.61
C PRO A 58 9.90 5.21 -5.33
N SER A 59 11.17 5.53 -5.45
CA SER A 59 12.23 4.59 -5.09
C SER A 59 12.24 4.33 -3.58
N LEU A 60 12.56 3.10 -3.20
CA LEU A 60 12.44 2.65 -1.81
C LEU A 60 13.29 3.46 -0.83
N GLY A 61 14.56 3.64 -1.15
CA GLY A 61 15.47 4.40 -0.28
C GLY A 61 15.54 5.88 -0.62
N GLY A 62 14.74 6.34 -1.58
CA GLY A 62 14.75 7.71 -2.06
C GLY A 62 13.46 8.45 -1.72
N ARG A 63 12.62 8.71 -2.76
CA ARG A 63 11.45 9.56 -2.58
C ARG A 63 10.40 8.94 -1.65
N LEU A 64 10.29 7.60 -1.60
CA LEU A 64 9.36 6.96 -0.66
C LEU A 64 9.73 7.32 0.78
N LEU A 65 11.01 7.13 1.11
CA LEU A 65 11.50 7.44 2.45
C LEU A 65 11.42 8.95 2.73
N ALA A 66 11.72 9.78 1.73
CA ALA A 66 11.63 11.24 1.89
C ALA A 66 10.20 11.70 2.21
N ASN A 67 9.19 10.96 1.74
CA ASN A 67 7.79 11.25 2.08
C ASN A 67 7.36 10.59 3.41
N GLY A 68 8.28 9.95 4.12
CA GLY A 68 8.00 9.37 5.42
C GLY A 68 7.38 7.98 5.37
N PHE A 69 7.54 7.27 4.26
CA PHE A 69 7.02 5.92 4.08
C PHE A 69 8.13 4.90 3.90
N ARG A 70 7.86 3.68 4.31
CA ARG A 70 8.71 2.53 3.99
C ARG A 70 7.84 1.39 3.50
N ALA A 71 8.37 0.60 2.58
CA ALA A 71 7.69 -0.58 2.07
C ALA A 71 8.13 -1.79 2.88
N ALA A 72 7.18 -2.61 3.31
CA ALA A 72 7.44 -3.81 4.09
C ALA A 72 6.77 -5.01 3.46
N LEU A 73 7.37 -6.18 3.67
CA LEU A 73 6.75 -7.46 3.38
C LEU A 73 6.20 -8.02 4.69
N VAL A 74 4.92 -8.38 4.70
CA VAL A 74 4.27 -9.03 5.82
C VAL A 74 3.65 -10.34 5.35
N ARG A 75 3.44 -11.27 6.28
CA ARG A 75 2.89 -12.57 5.97
C ARG A 75 1.83 -12.95 6.99
N ASN A 76 0.70 -13.45 6.51
CA ASN A 76 -0.32 -14.00 7.41
C ASN A 76 0.21 -15.28 8.02
N ILE A 77 0.13 -15.40 9.35
CA ILE A 77 0.71 -16.53 10.09
C ILE A 77 0.01 -17.82 9.71
N ASP A 78 -1.31 -17.79 9.55
CA ASP A 78 -2.11 -18.99 9.30
C ASP A 78 -2.13 -19.39 7.82
N THR A 79 -2.45 -18.44 6.94
CA THR A 79 -2.60 -18.72 5.51
C THR A 79 -1.28 -18.72 4.76
N ARG A 80 -0.25 -18.13 5.34
CA ARG A 80 1.09 -17.96 4.75
C ARG A 80 1.08 -17.02 3.55
N GLN A 81 0.00 -16.29 3.31
CA GLN A 81 -0.08 -15.30 2.25
C GLN A 81 0.75 -14.08 2.61
N CYS A 82 1.48 -13.56 1.62
CA CYS A 82 2.37 -12.41 1.79
C CYS A 82 1.76 -11.18 1.12
N PHE A 83 2.00 -10.02 1.74
CA PHE A 83 1.51 -8.74 1.24
C PHE A 83 2.62 -7.71 1.31
N VAL A 84 2.61 -6.78 0.34
CA VAL A 84 3.46 -5.59 0.39
C VAL A 84 2.62 -4.45 0.94
N VAL A 85 3.14 -3.80 1.98
CA VAL A 85 2.45 -2.66 2.58
C VAL A 85 3.37 -1.45 2.57
N ILE A 86 2.75 -0.27 2.43
CA ILE A 86 3.46 1.00 2.48
C ILE A 86 3.11 1.63 3.83
N VAL A 87 4.11 1.73 4.70
CA VAL A 87 3.90 2.09 6.09
C VAL A 87 4.28 3.54 6.33
N ASP A 88 3.37 4.30 6.92
CA ASP A 88 3.64 5.65 7.39
C ASP A 88 4.50 5.55 8.65
N MET A 89 5.73 6.04 8.58
CA MET A 89 6.69 5.89 9.68
C MET A 89 6.34 6.72 10.91
N GLN A 90 5.34 7.60 10.80
CA GLN A 90 4.80 8.28 11.97
C GLN A 90 3.69 7.47 12.65
N LYS A 91 3.31 6.33 12.07
CA LYS A 91 2.18 5.51 12.53
C LYS A 91 2.59 4.06 12.77
N THR A 92 3.85 3.83 13.10
CA THR A 92 4.36 2.46 13.28
C THR A 92 3.68 1.72 14.41
N GLN A 93 3.30 2.41 15.48
CA GLN A 93 2.60 1.75 16.59
C GLN A 93 1.22 1.26 16.18
N GLU A 94 0.49 2.07 15.40
CA GLU A 94 -0.80 1.64 14.85
C GLU A 94 -0.63 0.44 13.92
N TRP A 95 0.45 0.44 13.13
CA TRP A 95 0.72 -0.66 12.22
C TRP A 95 1.04 -1.95 12.96
N PHE A 96 1.85 -1.88 14.02
CA PHE A 96 2.14 -3.07 14.82
C PHE A 96 0.87 -3.62 15.49
N ALA A 97 0.00 -2.74 15.99
CA ALA A 97 -1.27 -3.17 16.55
C ALA A 97 -2.16 -3.83 15.49
N TYR A 98 -2.20 -3.28 14.29
CA TYR A 98 -2.93 -3.86 13.16
C TYR A 98 -2.39 -5.26 12.83
N ASN A 99 -1.07 -5.41 12.77
CA ASN A 99 -0.45 -6.71 12.48
C ASN A 99 -0.84 -7.76 13.53
N ASP A 100 -0.85 -7.37 14.81
CA ASP A 100 -1.26 -8.29 15.86
C ASP A 100 -2.72 -8.71 15.70
N MET A 101 -3.61 -7.76 15.44
CA MET A 101 -5.03 -8.04 15.26
C MET A 101 -5.29 -8.94 14.06
N GLU A 102 -4.55 -8.75 12.97
CA GLU A 102 -4.78 -9.44 11.72
C GLU A 102 -3.90 -10.67 11.54
N GLN A 103 -3.15 -11.07 12.57
CA GLN A 103 -2.27 -12.24 12.53
C GLN A 103 -1.24 -12.13 11.42
N LEU A 104 -0.66 -10.94 11.28
CA LEU A 104 0.40 -10.67 10.29
C LEU A 104 1.74 -10.61 11.00
N GLU A 105 2.75 -11.26 10.43
CA GLU A 105 4.11 -11.15 10.92
C GLU A 105 4.93 -10.29 9.95
N PHE A 106 5.74 -9.41 10.52
CA PHE A 106 6.68 -8.60 9.75
C PHE A 106 7.83 -9.49 9.28
N ILE A 107 8.13 -9.45 7.99
CA ILE A 107 9.21 -10.24 7.42
C ILE A 107 10.47 -9.38 7.24
N LEU A 108 10.33 -8.28 6.50
CA LEU A 108 11.47 -7.39 6.26
C LEU A 108 11.01 -6.05 5.70
N TRP A 109 11.87 -5.06 5.82
CA TRP A 109 11.74 -3.81 5.08
C TRP A 109 12.36 -4.00 3.71
N LEU A 110 11.63 -3.60 2.65
CA LEU A 110 12.13 -3.81 1.29
C LEU A 110 13.33 -2.93 0.95
N ASP A 111 13.47 -1.77 1.61
CA ASP A 111 14.63 -0.91 1.40
C ASP A 111 15.91 -1.45 2.04
N GLU A 112 15.80 -2.54 2.78
CA GLU A 112 16.97 -3.22 3.35
C GLU A 112 17.40 -4.43 2.54
N LEU A 113 16.80 -4.64 1.38
CA LEU A 113 17.23 -5.63 0.42
C LEU A 113 18.48 -5.10 -0.29
N ASP A 114 19.52 -4.94 0.44
CA ASP A 114 20.75 -4.43 -0.12
C ASP A 114 21.52 -5.58 -0.71
N ALA A 115 21.66 -5.56 -1.98
CA ALA A 115 22.37 -6.60 -2.69
C ALA A 115 23.87 -6.51 -2.43
N GLU A 116 24.29 -5.37 -2.09
CA GLU A 116 25.67 -5.12 -1.97
C GLU A 116 26.60 -6.09 -2.66
#